data_e90cb245a5de2926a2cd270b07574fce
#
_entry.id   e90cb245a5de2926a2cd270b07574fce
#
_cell.length_a   1.000
_cell.length_b   1.000
_cell.length_c   1.000
_cell.angle_alpha   90.00
_cell.angle_beta   90.00
_cell.angle_gamma   90.00
#
_symmetry.space_group_name_H-M   'P 1'
#
loop_
_entity.id
_entity.type
_entity.pdbx_description
1 polymer ?
#
loop_
_entity_poly.entity_id
_entity_poly.type
_entity_poly.pdbx_seq_one_letter_code
_entity_poly.pdbx_strand_id
1 'polypeptide(L)'
;MKKSAKYIIIAIICLVQIRGNAQHYTSVMKSMKDLVYNYDSKFISLNNDIELSYIEEGSGNETILFIHGLGSYIPAWNKNVESLKDFYKCIAIDLPGYGKSSKENYSGTMEFYADVIHEFCQKKNLGKVILAGHSMGGQISMVTAIKYPTLVKKLILIAPAGFEVFNKGEKQWFRDVMTVDGVRLTTVENIRLNLAYNFYQMPADAEFMVKDRIEMRGATDFPAYCYAITQSVKGMVDQAVFDFLPDIKQPALCIFGENDNLIPNRFLNGGPTRKYAEKGASRMPNCSLKLIPKAGHFVMYEKSEEVNSFIREFLR
;
A
#
# COMPACT_ATOMS: atom_id res chain seq x y z
N MET A 1 -8.47 29.42 39.20
CA MET A 1 -9.54 29.26 38.18
C MET A 1 -8.96 28.55 36.98
N LYS A 2 -9.21 27.25 36.88
CA LYS A 2 -8.68 26.40 35.79
C LYS A 2 -9.69 26.42 34.64
N LYS A 3 -9.31 26.96 33.48
CA LYS A 3 -10.10 26.85 32.26
C LYS A 3 -9.75 25.54 31.59
N SER A 4 -10.65 24.57 31.66
CA SER A 4 -10.60 23.35 30.89
C SER A 4 -10.90 23.68 29.43
N ALA A 5 -9.90 23.56 28.55
CA ALA A 5 -10.10 23.61 27.11
C ALA A 5 -10.66 22.25 26.66
N LYS A 6 -11.94 22.20 26.34
CA LYS A 6 -12.58 21.10 25.63
C LYS A 6 -12.11 21.16 24.19
N TYR A 7 -11.21 20.27 23.77
CA TYR A 7 -10.93 20.04 22.35
C TYR A 7 -12.12 19.32 21.74
N ILE A 8 -12.97 20.12 21.08
CA ILE A 8 -14.02 19.63 20.20
C ILE A 8 -13.32 19.05 18.97
N ILE A 9 -13.48 17.75 18.78
CA ILE A 9 -13.16 17.08 17.52
C ILE A 9 -14.15 17.63 16.49
N ILE A 10 -13.71 18.60 15.71
CA ILE A 10 -14.44 19.06 14.55
C ILE A 10 -14.12 18.05 13.44
N ALA A 11 -14.91 16.96 13.39
CA ALA A 11 -15.19 16.33 12.13
C ALA A 11 -15.89 17.40 11.29
N ILE A 12 -15.25 17.88 10.23
CA ILE A 12 -15.85 18.83 9.29
C ILE A 12 -16.99 18.07 8.60
N ILE A 13 -18.18 18.17 9.19
CA ILE A 13 -19.45 17.87 8.52
C ILE A 13 -19.79 19.15 7.74
N CYS A 14 -19.28 19.27 6.53
CA CYS A 14 -19.88 20.16 5.56
C CYS A 14 -21.20 19.54 5.15
N LEU A 15 -22.29 19.97 5.78
CA LEU A 15 -23.67 19.78 5.32
C LEU A 15 -23.87 20.63 4.07
N VAL A 16 -23.37 20.15 2.93
CA VAL A 16 -23.89 20.57 1.62
C VAL A 16 -24.97 19.58 1.25
N GLN A 17 -26.23 20.01 1.34
CA GLN A 17 -27.35 19.27 0.75
C GLN A 17 -27.22 19.33 -0.78
N ILE A 18 -26.41 18.45 -1.34
CA ILE A 18 -26.49 18.12 -2.76
C ILE A 18 -27.52 17.00 -2.85
N ARG A 19 -28.70 17.33 -3.39
CA ARG A 19 -29.65 16.34 -3.90
C ARG A 19 -29.00 15.70 -5.13
N GLY A 20 -28.06 14.79 -4.92
CA GLY A 20 -27.53 13.89 -5.93
C GLY A 20 -28.34 12.60 -5.89
N ASN A 21 -28.77 12.11 -7.04
CA ASN A 21 -29.38 10.81 -7.21
C ASN A 21 -28.50 9.77 -6.50
N ALA A 22 -29.01 9.24 -5.38
CA ALA A 22 -28.40 8.08 -4.74
C ALA A 22 -28.53 6.92 -5.72
N GLN A 23 -27.52 6.69 -6.54
CA GLN A 23 -27.37 5.42 -7.22
C GLN A 23 -27.27 4.36 -6.11
N HIS A 24 -28.33 3.59 -5.94
CA HIS A 24 -28.32 2.39 -5.11
C HIS A 24 -27.30 1.41 -5.74
N TYR A 25 -26.07 1.45 -5.30
CA TYR A 25 -25.14 0.35 -5.53
C TYR A 25 -25.63 -0.82 -4.68
N THR A 26 -26.51 -1.64 -5.24
CA THR A 26 -26.80 -2.95 -4.68
C THR A 26 -25.56 -3.79 -4.92
N SER A 27 -24.73 -3.94 -3.91
CA SER A 27 -23.54 -4.79 -3.97
C SER A 27 -23.98 -6.22 -4.28
N VAL A 28 -23.58 -6.71 -5.43
CA VAL A 28 -23.76 -8.12 -5.83
C VAL A 28 -22.58 -8.97 -5.36
N MET A 29 -21.52 -8.34 -4.86
CA MET A 29 -20.29 -9.02 -4.44
C MET A 29 -20.53 -9.89 -3.21
N LYS A 30 -20.41 -11.21 -3.36
CA LYS A 30 -20.58 -12.18 -2.26
C LYS A 30 -19.29 -12.42 -1.50
N SER A 31 -18.16 -12.39 -2.19
CA SER A 31 -16.81 -12.53 -1.65
C SER A 31 -15.88 -11.58 -2.37
N MET A 32 -14.81 -11.13 -1.71
CA MET A 32 -13.78 -10.34 -2.38
C MET A 32 -13.02 -11.13 -3.47
N LYS A 33 -13.20 -12.45 -3.56
CA LYS A 33 -12.76 -13.24 -4.72
C LYS A 33 -13.50 -12.87 -6.01
N ASP A 34 -14.67 -12.23 -5.91
CA ASP A 34 -15.47 -11.75 -7.05
C ASP A 34 -14.93 -10.44 -7.66
N LEU A 35 -13.92 -9.81 -7.06
CA LEU A 35 -13.26 -8.63 -7.63
C LEU A 35 -12.80 -8.92 -9.07
N VAL A 36 -12.97 -7.94 -9.95
CA VAL A 36 -12.56 -8.06 -11.35
C VAL A 36 -11.19 -7.41 -11.55
N TYR A 37 -10.23 -8.19 -12.05
CA TYR A 37 -8.87 -7.71 -12.35
C TYR A 37 -8.65 -7.68 -13.87
N ASN A 38 -7.73 -6.83 -14.32
CA ASN A 38 -7.39 -6.71 -15.73
C ASN A 38 -6.62 -7.93 -16.27
N TYR A 39 -6.06 -8.73 -15.37
CA TYR A 39 -5.28 -9.92 -15.66
C TYR A 39 -5.83 -11.13 -14.91
N ASP A 40 -5.57 -12.31 -15.43
CA ASP A 40 -6.02 -13.57 -14.83
C ASP A 40 -5.38 -13.80 -13.46
N SER A 41 -6.23 -13.95 -12.45
CA SER A 41 -5.79 -14.26 -11.10
C SER A 41 -5.39 -15.73 -11.00
N LYS A 42 -4.20 -15.96 -10.48
CA LYS A 42 -3.67 -17.28 -10.10
C LYS A 42 -3.63 -17.37 -8.57
N PHE A 43 -3.64 -18.59 -8.06
CA PHE A 43 -3.61 -18.85 -6.63
C PHE A 43 -2.50 -19.83 -6.29
N ILE A 44 -1.88 -19.65 -5.12
CA ILE A 44 -0.87 -20.54 -4.59
C ILE A 44 -1.07 -20.73 -3.10
N SER A 45 -1.07 -21.98 -2.65
CA SER A 45 -1.14 -22.30 -1.22
C SER A 45 0.22 -22.15 -0.57
N LEU A 46 0.28 -21.35 0.47
CA LEU A 46 1.42 -21.17 1.36
C LEU A 46 1.16 -21.91 2.68
N ASN A 47 2.12 -21.88 3.60
CA ASN A 47 1.95 -22.40 4.94
C ASN A 47 0.88 -21.59 5.72
N ASN A 48 0.43 -22.12 6.86
CA ASN A 48 -0.58 -21.49 7.71
C ASN A 48 -1.91 -21.20 7.00
N ASP A 49 -2.30 -22.11 6.09
CA ASP A 49 -3.57 -22.05 5.33
C ASP A 49 -3.76 -20.75 4.53
N ILE A 50 -2.65 -20.12 4.13
CA ILE A 50 -2.67 -18.95 3.27
C ILE A 50 -2.85 -19.39 1.82
N GLU A 51 -3.95 -18.98 1.18
CA GLU A 51 -4.11 -18.98 -0.27
C GLU A 51 -3.81 -17.56 -0.78
N LEU A 52 -2.66 -17.41 -1.47
CA LEU A 52 -2.22 -16.14 -2.00
C LEU A 52 -2.67 -15.97 -3.46
N SER A 53 -3.38 -14.88 -3.74
CA SER A 53 -3.75 -14.47 -5.08
C SER A 53 -2.62 -13.65 -5.71
N TYR A 54 -2.32 -13.93 -6.98
CA TYR A 54 -1.33 -13.18 -7.76
C TYR A 54 -1.69 -13.14 -9.24
N ILE A 55 -1.10 -12.18 -9.95
CA ILE A 55 -1.03 -12.15 -11.41
C ILE A 55 0.42 -12.33 -11.84
N GLU A 56 0.64 -12.83 -13.05
CA GLU A 56 1.97 -13.04 -13.62
C GLU A 56 1.92 -12.75 -15.12
N GLU A 57 2.59 -11.67 -15.52
CA GLU A 57 2.62 -11.14 -16.88
C GLU A 57 4.06 -10.92 -17.35
N GLY A 58 4.27 -11.08 -18.65
CA GLY A 58 5.59 -10.94 -19.25
C GLY A 58 6.53 -12.13 -19.02
N SER A 59 7.65 -12.14 -19.75
CA SER A 59 8.60 -13.26 -19.80
C SER A 59 10.07 -12.83 -19.70
N GLY A 60 10.33 -11.61 -19.23
CA GLY A 60 11.69 -11.10 -19.04
C GLY A 60 12.50 -11.94 -18.03
N ASN A 61 13.82 -11.89 -18.16
CA ASN A 61 14.74 -12.67 -17.31
C ASN A 61 14.75 -12.19 -15.83
N GLU A 62 14.36 -10.95 -15.57
CA GLU A 62 14.28 -10.40 -14.23
C GLU A 62 12.82 -10.30 -13.77
N THR A 63 12.59 -10.70 -12.53
CA THR A 63 11.25 -10.66 -11.93
C THR A 63 11.09 -9.41 -11.08
N ILE A 64 10.05 -8.62 -11.36
CA ILE A 64 9.56 -7.56 -10.48
C ILE A 64 8.35 -8.09 -9.72
N LEU A 65 8.44 -8.11 -8.39
CA LEU A 65 7.34 -8.48 -7.51
C LEU A 65 6.72 -7.21 -6.91
N PHE A 66 5.47 -6.92 -7.28
CA PHE A 66 4.74 -5.75 -6.86
C PHE A 66 3.94 -6.02 -5.60
N ILE A 67 4.10 -5.16 -4.59
CA ILE A 67 3.49 -5.29 -3.26
C ILE A 67 2.68 -4.02 -2.98
N HIS A 68 1.37 -4.16 -2.86
CA HIS A 68 0.45 -3.04 -2.65
C HIS A 68 0.53 -2.42 -1.25
N GLY A 69 -0.06 -1.24 -1.09
CA GLY A 69 -0.18 -0.51 0.18
C GLY A 69 -1.37 -0.97 1.04
N LEU A 70 -1.50 -0.34 2.20
CA LEU A 70 -2.60 -0.58 3.14
C LEU A 70 -3.95 -0.38 2.44
N GLY A 71 -4.84 -1.35 2.61
CA GLY A 71 -6.19 -1.27 2.05
C GLY A 71 -6.27 -1.29 0.52
N SER A 72 -5.18 -1.57 -0.16
CA SER A 72 -5.07 -1.67 -1.62
C SER A 72 -5.06 -3.15 -2.08
N TYR A 73 -4.73 -3.41 -3.34
CA TYR A 73 -4.78 -4.73 -3.97
C TYR A 73 -4.08 -4.68 -5.35
N ILE A 74 -3.98 -5.81 -6.05
CA ILE A 74 -3.25 -5.96 -7.33
C ILE A 74 -3.56 -4.85 -8.35
N PRO A 75 -4.83 -4.45 -8.64
CA PRO A 75 -5.14 -3.44 -9.66
C PRO A 75 -4.50 -2.07 -9.49
N ALA A 76 -4.01 -1.72 -8.30
CA ALA A 76 -3.24 -0.49 -8.10
C ALA A 76 -1.96 -0.44 -8.96
N TRP A 77 -1.49 -1.59 -9.44
CA TRP A 77 -0.29 -1.74 -10.25
C TRP A 77 -0.54 -1.91 -11.74
N ASN A 78 -1.81 -1.87 -12.20
CA ASN A 78 -2.17 -2.15 -13.59
C ASN A 78 -1.33 -1.37 -14.62
N LYS A 79 -1.16 -0.05 -14.42
CA LYS A 79 -0.39 0.81 -15.35
C LYS A 79 1.11 0.51 -15.34
N ASN A 80 1.62 0.00 -14.23
CA ASN A 80 3.03 -0.36 -14.10
C ASN A 80 3.29 -1.72 -14.72
N VAL A 81 2.45 -2.71 -14.43
CA VAL A 81 2.51 -4.04 -15.04
C VAL A 81 2.41 -3.92 -16.57
N GLU A 82 1.41 -3.18 -17.08
CA GLU A 82 1.22 -2.99 -18.52
C GLU A 82 2.45 -2.41 -19.21
N SER A 83 3.11 -1.43 -18.59
CA SER A 83 4.28 -0.76 -19.15
C SER A 83 5.59 -1.57 -19.05
N LEU A 84 5.68 -2.50 -18.10
CA LEU A 84 6.92 -3.18 -17.76
C LEU A 84 6.96 -4.65 -18.23
N LYS A 85 5.79 -5.27 -18.51
CA LYS A 85 5.68 -6.69 -18.88
C LYS A 85 6.43 -7.08 -20.15
N ASP A 86 6.67 -6.14 -21.05
CA ASP A 86 7.41 -6.42 -22.30
C ASP A 86 8.92 -6.62 -22.04
N PHE A 87 9.42 -6.17 -20.88
CA PHE A 87 10.84 -6.20 -20.53
C PHE A 87 11.16 -7.10 -19.33
N TYR A 88 10.19 -7.27 -18.44
CA TYR A 88 10.36 -7.97 -17.17
C TYR A 88 9.26 -9.01 -16.96
N LYS A 89 9.55 -9.99 -16.14
CA LYS A 89 8.51 -10.82 -15.55
C LYS A 89 7.86 -10.03 -14.41
N CYS A 90 6.64 -9.59 -14.61
CA CYS A 90 5.87 -8.81 -13.64
C CYS A 90 4.94 -9.73 -12.86
N ILE A 91 5.12 -9.79 -11.54
CA ILE A 91 4.23 -10.51 -10.63
C ILE A 91 3.67 -9.49 -9.65
N ALA A 92 2.34 -9.41 -9.50
CA ALA A 92 1.72 -8.63 -8.44
C ALA A 92 0.89 -9.54 -7.55
N ILE A 93 0.95 -9.32 -6.23
CA ILE A 93 0.28 -10.15 -5.24
C ILE A 93 -0.78 -9.36 -4.48
N ASP A 94 -1.86 -10.02 -4.09
CA ASP A 94 -2.70 -9.57 -2.99
C ASP A 94 -2.12 -10.11 -1.68
N LEU A 95 -1.76 -9.25 -0.75
CA LEU A 95 -1.29 -9.66 0.56
C LEU A 95 -2.39 -10.46 1.31
N PRO A 96 -2.04 -11.41 2.20
CA PRO A 96 -3.03 -12.06 3.08
C PRO A 96 -3.89 -11.03 3.81
N GLY A 97 -5.19 -11.22 3.78
CA GLY A 97 -6.16 -10.26 4.32
C GLY A 97 -6.69 -9.25 3.30
N TYR A 98 -6.16 -9.20 2.07
CA TYR A 98 -6.49 -8.22 1.03
C TYR A 98 -6.88 -8.88 -0.28
N GLY A 99 -7.54 -8.09 -1.16
CA GLY A 99 -7.88 -8.50 -2.51
C GLY A 99 -8.56 -9.86 -2.56
N LYS A 100 -8.09 -10.74 -3.43
CA LYS A 100 -8.61 -12.11 -3.59
C LYS A 100 -7.90 -13.15 -2.71
N SER A 101 -6.84 -12.78 -1.99
CA SER A 101 -6.15 -13.69 -1.05
C SER A 101 -7.02 -14.06 0.14
N SER A 102 -6.69 -15.18 0.79
CA SER A 102 -7.38 -15.64 2.00
C SER A 102 -7.34 -14.59 3.12
N LYS A 103 -8.39 -14.59 3.95
CA LYS A 103 -8.63 -13.62 5.01
C LYS A 103 -8.93 -14.33 6.31
N GLU A 104 -7.88 -14.49 7.11
CA GLU A 104 -7.95 -15.08 8.44
C GLU A 104 -7.43 -14.08 9.48
N ASN A 105 -7.32 -14.50 10.73
CA ASN A 105 -6.81 -13.66 11.82
C ASN A 105 -5.26 -13.55 11.77
N TYR A 106 -4.74 -13.05 10.66
CA TYR A 106 -3.31 -12.84 10.50
C TYR A 106 -2.78 -11.73 11.40
N SER A 107 -1.51 -11.83 11.80
CA SER A 107 -0.87 -10.84 12.69
C SER A 107 -0.79 -9.44 12.08
N GLY A 108 -0.70 -9.32 10.76
CA GLY A 108 -0.55 -8.08 10.04
C GLY A 108 0.79 -7.36 10.30
N THR A 109 1.76 -8.05 10.91
CA THR A 109 3.10 -7.48 11.15
C THR A 109 3.90 -7.39 9.84
N MET A 110 4.83 -6.46 9.76
CA MET A 110 5.68 -6.32 8.56
C MET A 110 6.57 -7.54 8.36
N GLU A 111 7.01 -8.17 9.46
CA GLU A 111 7.75 -9.43 9.43
C GLU A 111 6.90 -10.59 8.90
N PHE A 112 5.64 -10.69 9.32
CA PHE A 112 4.71 -11.70 8.79
C PHE A 112 4.60 -11.59 7.26
N TYR A 113 4.38 -10.38 6.76
CA TYR A 113 4.30 -10.18 5.31
C TYR A 113 5.63 -10.45 4.60
N ALA A 114 6.77 -10.13 5.21
CA ALA A 114 8.09 -10.46 4.67
C ALA A 114 8.29 -11.99 4.56
N ASP A 115 7.81 -12.75 5.55
CA ASP A 115 7.84 -14.22 5.53
C ASP A 115 6.96 -14.79 4.42
N VAL A 116 5.76 -14.23 4.22
CA VAL A 116 4.86 -14.58 3.12
C VAL A 116 5.53 -14.35 1.75
N ILE A 117 6.20 -13.21 1.58
CA ILE A 117 6.91 -12.91 0.32
C ILE A 117 8.06 -13.89 0.09
N HIS A 118 8.84 -14.18 1.13
CA HIS A 118 9.94 -15.14 1.03
C HIS A 118 9.42 -16.53 0.66
N GLU A 119 8.38 -17.03 1.33
CA GLU A 119 7.79 -18.34 1.04
C GLU A 119 7.17 -18.39 -0.36
N PHE A 120 6.46 -17.32 -0.79
CA PHE A 120 5.93 -17.20 -2.14
C PHE A 120 7.05 -17.34 -3.18
N CYS A 121 8.15 -16.62 -3.00
CA CYS A 121 9.29 -16.69 -3.92
C CYS A 121 9.92 -18.09 -3.93
N GLN A 122 10.02 -18.77 -2.79
CA GLN A 122 10.52 -20.15 -2.72
C GLN A 122 9.60 -21.12 -3.46
N LYS A 123 8.29 -21.09 -3.20
CA LYS A 123 7.32 -21.99 -3.85
C LYS A 123 7.20 -21.76 -5.35
N LYS A 124 7.38 -20.52 -5.80
CA LYS A 124 7.43 -20.17 -7.23
C LYS A 124 8.79 -20.44 -7.87
N ASN A 125 9.78 -20.90 -7.11
CA ASN A 125 11.17 -21.06 -7.57
C ASN A 125 11.72 -19.78 -8.22
N LEU A 126 11.36 -18.61 -7.68
CA LEU A 126 11.92 -17.34 -8.13
C LEU A 126 13.33 -17.21 -7.52
N GLY A 127 14.29 -16.88 -8.35
CA GLY A 127 15.63 -16.52 -7.88
C GLY A 127 15.60 -15.19 -7.11
N LYS A 128 16.63 -14.37 -7.30
CA LYS A 128 16.61 -13.00 -6.75
C LYS A 128 15.56 -12.18 -7.48
N VAL A 129 14.74 -11.45 -6.70
CA VAL A 129 13.66 -10.60 -7.21
C VAL A 129 13.92 -9.12 -6.97
N ILE A 130 13.33 -8.29 -7.81
CA ILE A 130 13.19 -6.85 -7.59
C ILE A 130 11.87 -6.66 -6.85
N LEU A 131 11.89 -6.07 -5.64
CA LEU A 131 10.67 -5.76 -4.92
C LEU A 131 10.22 -4.33 -5.25
N ALA A 132 9.01 -4.20 -5.76
CA ALA A 132 8.35 -2.93 -6.01
C ALA A 132 7.21 -2.74 -5.00
N GLY A 133 7.42 -1.94 -3.97
CA GLY A 133 6.46 -1.76 -2.88
C GLY A 133 5.89 -0.35 -2.80
N HIS A 134 4.57 -0.23 -2.69
CA HIS A 134 3.88 1.03 -2.45
C HIS A 134 3.50 1.17 -0.98
N SER A 135 3.77 2.32 -0.36
CA SER A 135 3.33 2.65 1.00
C SER A 135 3.71 1.55 2.02
N MET A 136 2.74 0.90 2.66
CA MET A 136 2.96 -0.30 3.50
C MET A 136 3.77 -1.37 2.76
N GLY A 137 3.49 -1.63 1.47
CA GLY A 137 4.26 -2.57 0.65
C GLY A 137 5.72 -2.17 0.51
N GLY A 138 6.03 -0.87 0.52
CA GLY A 138 7.39 -0.34 0.57
C GLY A 138 8.09 -0.68 1.90
N GLN A 139 7.39 -0.51 3.03
CA GLN A 139 7.92 -0.91 4.34
C GLN A 139 8.14 -2.42 4.42
N ILE A 140 7.19 -3.23 3.93
CA ILE A 140 7.34 -4.69 3.82
C ILE A 140 8.56 -5.05 2.97
N SER A 141 8.75 -4.39 1.83
CA SER A 141 9.91 -4.62 0.94
C SER A 141 11.23 -4.34 1.64
N MET A 142 11.31 -3.28 2.44
CA MET A 142 12.48 -2.95 3.24
C MET A 142 12.74 -4.00 4.33
N VAL A 143 11.71 -4.42 5.07
CA VAL A 143 11.82 -5.49 6.07
C VAL A 143 12.26 -6.81 5.42
N THR A 144 11.71 -7.14 4.23
CA THR A 144 12.12 -8.31 3.46
C THR A 144 13.60 -8.24 3.06
N ALA A 145 14.08 -7.08 2.61
CA ALA A 145 15.48 -6.91 2.23
C ALA A 145 16.45 -7.04 3.41
N ILE A 146 16.04 -6.63 4.61
CA ILE A 146 16.81 -6.79 5.84
C ILE A 146 16.81 -8.25 6.30
N LYS A 147 15.64 -8.89 6.35
CA LYS A 147 15.47 -10.25 6.85
C LYS A 147 15.98 -11.32 5.88
N TYR A 148 15.79 -11.09 4.58
CA TYR A 148 16.16 -12.01 3.49
C TYR A 148 17.04 -11.35 2.43
N PRO A 149 18.25 -10.88 2.78
CA PRO A 149 19.08 -10.05 1.90
C PRO A 149 19.51 -10.75 0.61
N THR A 150 19.58 -12.07 0.60
CA THR A 150 19.94 -12.86 -0.59
C THR A 150 18.80 -13.01 -1.58
N LEU A 151 17.55 -12.80 -1.16
CA LEU A 151 16.37 -12.85 -2.01
C LEU A 151 16.23 -11.57 -2.84
N VAL A 152 16.57 -10.42 -2.26
CA VAL A 152 16.26 -9.11 -2.86
C VAL A 152 17.43 -8.60 -3.69
N LYS A 153 17.21 -8.43 -5.00
CA LYS A 153 18.19 -7.87 -5.94
C LYS A 153 18.26 -6.35 -5.91
N LYS A 154 17.10 -5.70 -6.02
CA LYS A 154 16.91 -4.25 -6.01
C LYS A 154 15.58 -3.91 -5.33
N LEU A 155 15.44 -2.67 -4.86
CA LEU A 155 14.20 -2.13 -4.28
C LEU A 155 13.67 -0.97 -5.12
N ILE A 156 12.36 -0.98 -5.38
CA ILE A 156 11.59 0.14 -5.95
C ILE A 156 10.57 0.51 -4.88
N LEU A 157 10.77 1.65 -4.23
CA LEU A 157 9.99 2.09 -3.07
C LEU A 157 9.15 3.30 -3.47
N ILE A 158 7.85 3.08 -3.64
CA ILE A 158 6.91 4.11 -4.05
C ILE A 158 6.18 4.65 -2.83
N ALA A 159 6.40 5.92 -2.50
CA ALA A 159 5.85 6.58 -1.32
C ALA A 159 5.88 5.65 -0.08
N PRO A 160 7.05 5.03 0.25
CA PRO A 160 7.10 3.98 1.25
C PRO A 160 6.76 4.49 2.64
N ALA A 161 5.97 3.72 3.41
CA ALA A 161 5.87 3.86 4.85
C ALA A 161 7.21 3.44 5.50
N GLY A 162 7.40 3.78 6.79
CA GLY A 162 8.61 3.41 7.54
C GLY A 162 9.70 4.47 7.53
N PHE A 163 9.57 5.57 6.78
CA PHE A 163 10.45 6.75 6.86
C PHE A 163 10.00 7.73 7.96
N GLU A 164 8.75 7.65 8.39
CA GLU A 164 8.26 8.30 9.59
C GLU A 164 8.48 7.43 10.82
N VAL A 165 8.80 8.08 11.94
CA VAL A 165 8.94 7.44 13.25
C VAL A 165 7.86 8.00 14.16
N PHE A 166 7.21 7.12 14.90
CA PHE A 166 6.14 7.45 15.84
C PHE A 166 6.54 7.13 17.27
N ASN A 167 6.33 8.08 18.17
CA ASN A 167 6.52 7.86 19.60
C ASN A 167 5.40 6.99 20.20
N LYS A 168 5.51 6.63 21.49
CA LYS A 168 4.55 5.74 22.16
C LYS A 168 3.11 6.29 22.12
N GLY A 169 2.94 7.61 22.33
CA GLY A 169 1.62 8.24 22.31
C GLY A 169 0.99 8.26 20.91
N GLU A 170 1.81 8.53 19.88
CA GLU A 170 1.37 8.51 18.49
C GLU A 170 0.99 7.10 18.03
N LYS A 171 1.76 6.08 18.44
CA LYS A 171 1.40 4.67 18.19
C LYS A 171 0.07 4.32 18.86
N GLN A 172 -0.17 4.81 20.08
CA GLN A 172 -1.46 4.60 20.76
C GLN A 172 -2.59 5.31 20.02
N TRP A 173 -2.37 6.54 19.54
CA TRP A 173 -3.35 7.25 18.74
C TRP A 173 -3.80 6.44 17.51
N PHE A 174 -2.86 5.81 16.78
CA PHE A 174 -3.23 4.93 15.67
C PHE A 174 -4.13 3.77 16.10
N ARG A 175 -3.85 3.16 17.26
CA ARG A 175 -4.68 2.06 17.79
C ARG A 175 -6.08 2.50 18.15
N ASP A 176 -6.22 3.73 18.66
CA ASP A 176 -7.48 4.28 19.12
C ASP A 176 -8.38 4.71 17.95
N VAL A 177 -7.78 5.22 16.86
CA VAL A 177 -8.53 5.70 15.68
C VAL A 177 -8.77 4.63 14.62
N MET A 178 -7.84 3.66 14.49
CA MET A 178 -7.93 2.59 13.48
C MET A 178 -8.53 1.32 14.10
N THR A 179 -9.84 1.33 14.28
CA THR A 179 -10.60 0.20 14.80
C THR A 179 -11.31 -0.58 13.69
N VAL A 180 -11.62 -1.86 13.92
CA VAL A 180 -12.37 -2.69 12.96
C VAL A 180 -13.70 -2.04 12.59
N ASP A 181 -14.44 -1.54 13.58
CA ASP A 181 -15.71 -0.86 13.35
C ASP A 181 -15.53 0.48 12.63
N GLY A 182 -14.46 1.22 12.92
CA GLY A 182 -14.12 2.47 12.23
C GLY A 182 -13.94 2.23 10.73
N VAL A 183 -13.26 1.14 10.34
CA VAL A 183 -13.09 0.75 8.93
C VAL A 183 -14.41 0.23 8.35
N ARG A 184 -15.09 -0.65 9.08
CA ARG A 184 -16.31 -1.33 8.62
C ARG A 184 -17.47 -0.37 8.36
N LEU A 185 -17.63 0.63 9.23
CA LEU A 185 -18.72 1.59 9.19
C LEU A 185 -18.42 2.86 8.40
N THR A 186 -17.26 2.93 7.73
CA THR A 186 -16.92 4.06 6.85
C THR A 186 -18.02 4.28 5.81
N THR A 187 -18.55 5.51 5.74
CA THR A 187 -19.62 5.85 4.79
C THR A 187 -19.11 5.88 3.34
N VAL A 188 -20.01 5.77 2.37
CA VAL A 188 -19.67 5.86 0.94
C VAL A 188 -18.98 7.19 0.62
N GLU A 189 -19.47 8.29 1.19
CA GLU A 189 -18.85 9.61 1.07
C GLU A 189 -17.41 9.62 1.57
N ASN A 190 -17.17 9.07 2.77
CA ASN A 190 -15.83 9.00 3.34
C ASN A 190 -14.92 8.06 2.56
N ILE A 191 -15.44 6.99 1.96
CA ILE A 191 -14.68 6.13 1.04
C ILE A 191 -14.20 6.95 -0.16
N ARG A 192 -15.08 7.72 -0.79
CA ARG A 192 -14.72 8.58 -1.93
C ARG A 192 -13.69 9.63 -1.54
N LEU A 193 -13.90 10.33 -0.43
CA LEU A 193 -12.97 11.33 0.08
C LEU A 193 -11.61 10.72 0.40
N ASN A 194 -11.57 9.60 1.11
CA ASN A 194 -10.33 8.92 1.49
C ASN A 194 -9.53 8.46 0.27
N LEU A 195 -10.20 7.93 -0.76
CA LEU A 195 -9.52 7.53 -1.99
C LEU A 195 -9.03 8.73 -2.79
N ALA A 196 -9.87 9.76 -2.97
CA ALA A 196 -9.45 11.00 -3.62
C ALA A 196 -8.25 11.67 -2.92
N TYR A 197 -8.18 11.59 -1.59
CA TYR A 197 -7.11 12.16 -0.79
C TYR A 197 -5.73 11.52 -1.03
N ASN A 198 -5.70 10.31 -1.60
CA ASN A 198 -4.47 9.64 -2.01
C ASN A 198 -3.84 10.21 -3.30
N PHE A 199 -4.54 11.07 -4.01
CA PHE A 199 -4.08 11.69 -5.25
C PHE A 199 -3.90 13.18 -5.06
N TYR A 200 -3.05 13.79 -5.85
CA TYR A 200 -3.06 15.24 -6.05
C TYR A 200 -4.30 15.63 -6.87
N GLN A 201 -4.51 14.88 -7.96
CA GLN A 201 -5.71 14.95 -8.77
C GLN A 201 -6.08 13.53 -9.19
N MET A 202 -7.15 12.98 -8.60
CA MET A 202 -7.57 11.61 -8.88
C MET A 202 -7.90 11.45 -10.37
N PRO A 203 -7.21 10.54 -11.09
CA PRO A 203 -7.51 10.26 -12.48
C PRO A 203 -8.89 9.60 -12.63
N ALA A 204 -9.59 9.90 -13.74
CA ALA A 204 -10.93 9.32 -13.98
C ALA A 204 -10.89 7.78 -14.05
N ASP A 205 -9.80 7.21 -14.57
CA ASP A 205 -9.60 5.77 -14.66
C ASP A 205 -9.23 5.10 -13.33
N ALA A 206 -9.10 5.87 -12.23
CA ALA A 206 -8.97 5.35 -10.87
C ALA A 206 -10.33 5.16 -10.15
N GLU A 207 -11.46 5.55 -10.76
CA GLU A 207 -12.81 5.45 -10.14
C GLU A 207 -13.19 4.00 -9.80
N PHE A 208 -12.62 3.01 -10.48
CA PHE A 208 -12.84 1.60 -10.12
C PHE A 208 -12.40 1.30 -8.68
N MET A 209 -11.36 1.95 -8.15
CA MET A 209 -10.90 1.75 -6.77
C MET A 209 -11.98 2.17 -5.77
N VAL A 210 -12.72 3.24 -6.08
CA VAL A 210 -13.85 3.71 -5.27
C VAL A 210 -15.00 2.71 -5.36
N LYS A 211 -15.34 2.29 -6.58
CA LYS A 211 -16.42 1.33 -6.85
C LYS A 211 -16.16 0.02 -6.10
N ASP A 212 -14.97 -0.57 -6.30
CA ASP A 212 -14.60 -1.83 -5.66
C ASP A 212 -14.65 -1.72 -4.13
N ARG A 213 -14.13 -0.61 -3.55
CA ARG A 213 -14.18 -0.40 -2.10
C ARG A 213 -15.62 -0.31 -1.57
N ILE A 214 -16.54 0.26 -2.34
CA ILE A 214 -17.95 0.33 -1.96
C ILE A 214 -18.58 -1.07 -2.05
N GLU A 215 -18.33 -1.80 -3.12
CA GLU A 215 -18.90 -3.13 -3.38
C GLU A 215 -18.37 -4.19 -2.37
N MET A 216 -17.09 -4.14 -2.02
CA MET A 216 -16.47 -5.01 -1.01
C MET A 216 -17.22 -5.02 0.34
N ARG A 217 -17.91 -3.93 0.69
CA ARG A 217 -18.68 -3.84 1.95
C ARG A 217 -19.82 -4.86 2.03
N GLY A 218 -20.28 -5.37 0.89
CA GLY A 218 -21.30 -6.41 0.81
C GLY A 218 -20.75 -7.85 0.92
N ALA A 219 -19.44 -8.02 0.79
CA ALA A 219 -18.80 -9.32 0.79
C ALA A 219 -18.78 -9.95 2.20
N THR A 220 -18.94 -11.27 2.25
CA THR A 220 -18.95 -12.04 3.52
C THR A 220 -17.62 -11.99 4.25
N ASP A 221 -16.53 -11.79 3.52
CA ASP A 221 -15.14 -11.69 4.02
C ASP A 221 -14.69 -10.23 4.30
N PHE A 222 -15.57 -9.24 4.14
CA PHE A 222 -15.27 -7.85 4.45
C PHE A 222 -14.91 -7.58 5.92
N PRO A 223 -15.53 -8.20 6.93
CA PRO A 223 -15.11 -8.05 8.33
C PRO A 223 -13.65 -8.49 8.56
N ALA A 224 -13.23 -9.59 7.94
CA ALA A 224 -11.85 -10.06 8.04
C ALA A 224 -10.85 -9.11 7.34
N TYR A 225 -11.25 -8.52 6.21
CA TYR A 225 -10.47 -7.44 5.58
C TYR A 225 -10.34 -6.20 6.51
N CYS A 226 -11.41 -5.78 7.19
CA CYS A 226 -11.34 -4.68 8.16
C CYS A 226 -10.39 -5.02 9.33
N TYR A 227 -10.40 -6.27 9.78
CA TYR A 227 -9.44 -6.77 10.76
C TYR A 227 -8.00 -6.68 10.23
N ALA A 228 -7.73 -7.16 9.01
CA ALA A 228 -6.41 -7.11 8.40
C ALA A 228 -5.86 -5.67 8.31
N ILE A 229 -6.69 -4.69 7.92
CA ILE A 229 -6.30 -3.27 7.91
C ILE A 229 -5.84 -2.82 9.30
N THR A 230 -6.62 -3.12 10.34
CA THR A 230 -6.27 -2.66 11.70
C THR A 230 -5.00 -3.31 12.24
N GLN A 231 -4.79 -4.61 11.97
CA GLN A 231 -3.55 -5.29 12.36
C GLN A 231 -2.35 -4.76 11.57
N SER A 232 -2.51 -4.51 10.28
CA SER A 232 -1.43 -3.95 9.45
C SER A 232 -1.01 -2.55 9.89
N VAL A 233 -1.95 -1.69 10.32
CA VAL A 233 -1.60 -0.39 10.90
C VAL A 233 -0.77 -0.55 12.18
N LYS A 234 -1.18 -1.47 13.08
CA LYS A 234 -0.39 -1.77 14.28
C LYS A 234 1.00 -2.30 13.91
N GLY A 235 1.08 -3.22 12.95
CA GLY A 235 2.35 -3.75 12.45
C GLY A 235 3.27 -2.66 11.90
N MET A 236 2.75 -1.75 11.06
CA MET A 236 3.53 -0.63 10.49
C MET A 236 4.13 0.27 11.57
N VAL A 237 3.33 0.66 12.58
CA VAL A 237 3.80 1.61 13.61
C VAL A 237 4.68 0.95 14.68
N ASP A 238 4.49 -0.34 14.94
CA ASP A 238 5.26 -1.08 15.94
C ASP A 238 6.58 -1.59 15.40
N GLN A 239 6.62 -2.00 14.15
CA GLN A 239 7.82 -2.51 13.48
C GLN A 239 8.46 -1.43 12.59
N ALA A 240 8.86 -0.33 13.23
CA ALA A 240 9.55 0.77 12.55
C ALA A 240 10.85 0.28 11.92
N VAL A 241 11.07 0.63 10.63
CA VAL A 241 12.24 0.21 9.86
C VAL A 241 13.32 1.30 9.79
N PHE A 242 13.02 2.51 10.24
CA PHE A 242 13.85 3.70 10.04
C PHE A 242 15.29 3.55 10.54
N ASP A 243 15.48 2.96 11.73
CA ASP A 243 16.82 2.78 12.30
C ASP A 243 17.64 1.69 11.60
N PHE A 244 16.98 0.79 10.88
CA PHE A 244 17.59 -0.30 10.11
C PHE A 244 17.83 0.04 8.64
N LEU A 245 17.42 1.22 8.15
CA LEU A 245 17.65 1.65 6.77
C LEU A 245 19.13 1.58 6.35
N PRO A 246 20.12 1.88 7.21
CA PRO A 246 21.53 1.72 6.87
C PRO A 246 21.96 0.27 6.55
N ASP A 247 21.18 -0.73 6.97
CA ASP A 247 21.48 -2.15 6.73
C ASP A 247 21.00 -2.63 5.36
N ILE A 248 20.17 -1.85 4.67
CA ILE A 248 19.73 -2.13 3.30
C ILE A 248 20.86 -1.81 2.32
N LYS A 249 21.56 -2.84 1.86
CA LYS A 249 22.70 -2.72 0.94
C LYS A 249 22.31 -2.84 -0.53
N GLN A 250 21.10 -3.30 -0.80
CA GLN A 250 20.56 -3.42 -2.15
C GLN A 250 20.42 -2.03 -2.79
N PRO A 251 20.69 -1.89 -4.10
CA PRO A 251 20.33 -0.67 -4.82
C PRO A 251 18.84 -0.39 -4.66
N ALA A 252 18.49 0.85 -4.34
CA ALA A 252 17.12 1.28 -4.10
C ALA A 252 16.77 2.53 -4.92
N LEU A 253 15.55 2.55 -5.43
CA LEU A 253 14.92 3.71 -6.04
C LEU A 253 13.71 4.10 -5.20
N CYS A 254 13.76 5.28 -4.58
CA CYS A 254 12.62 5.87 -3.88
C CYS A 254 11.93 6.90 -4.77
N ILE A 255 10.60 6.83 -4.89
CA ILE A 255 9.79 7.77 -5.65
C ILE A 255 8.65 8.28 -4.76
N PHE A 256 8.51 9.59 -4.63
CA PHE A 256 7.41 10.21 -3.90
C PHE A 256 6.70 11.26 -4.77
N GLY A 257 5.39 11.39 -4.61
CA GLY A 257 4.68 12.59 -5.01
C GLY A 257 4.95 13.74 -4.01
N GLU A 258 5.29 14.92 -4.47
CA GLU A 258 5.57 16.06 -3.58
C GLU A 258 4.34 16.53 -2.80
N ASN A 259 3.15 16.22 -3.32
CA ASN A 259 1.86 16.55 -2.72
C ASN A 259 1.19 15.33 -2.05
N ASP A 260 1.99 14.40 -1.55
CA ASP A 260 1.50 13.28 -0.76
C ASP A 260 0.80 13.80 0.50
N ASN A 261 -0.48 13.42 0.67
CA ASN A 261 -1.30 13.84 1.80
C ASN A 261 -1.20 12.88 2.99
N LEU A 262 -0.59 11.70 2.82
CA LEU A 262 -0.52 10.65 3.82
C LEU A 262 0.86 10.55 4.48
N ILE A 263 1.93 10.89 3.75
CA ILE A 263 3.31 10.88 4.25
C ILE A 263 3.94 12.27 4.06
N PRO A 264 4.20 12.98 5.17
CA PRO A 264 4.01 12.58 6.56
C PRO A 264 2.53 12.58 6.99
N ASN A 265 2.22 11.84 8.06
CA ASN A 265 0.92 11.92 8.72
C ASN A 265 0.68 13.34 9.23
N ARG A 266 -0.29 14.03 8.64
CA ARG A 266 -0.52 15.47 8.88
C ARG A 266 -1.04 15.80 10.27
N PHE A 267 -1.61 14.83 10.99
CA PHE A 267 -2.12 15.00 12.34
C PHE A 267 -1.02 14.85 13.40
N LEU A 268 0.02 14.08 13.10
CA LEU A 268 1.09 13.74 14.05
C LEU A 268 2.42 14.41 13.68
N ASN A 269 2.70 14.51 12.40
CA ASN A 269 3.96 15.02 11.89
C ASN A 269 3.70 16.13 10.84
N GLY A 270 4.25 17.29 11.07
CA GLY A 270 4.11 18.41 10.15
C GLY A 270 5.23 18.48 9.11
N GLY A 271 5.01 19.30 8.09
CA GLY A 271 6.02 19.64 7.08
C GLY A 271 5.78 18.95 5.73
N PRO A 272 6.63 19.27 4.74
CA PRO A 272 6.48 18.75 3.38
C PRO A 272 6.96 17.31 3.27
N THR A 273 6.36 16.55 2.36
CA THR A 273 6.76 15.17 2.00
C THR A 273 8.24 15.06 1.67
N ARG A 274 8.79 16.02 0.92
CA ARG A 274 10.21 16.11 0.58
C ARG A 274 11.14 15.88 1.78
N LYS A 275 10.86 16.52 2.93
CA LYS A 275 11.66 16.40 4.14
C LYS A 275 11.79 14.97 4.63
N TYR A 276 10.70 14.21 4.60
CA TYR A 276 10.66 12.82 5.06
C TYR A 276 11.26 11.87 4.03
N ALA A 277 11.01 12.13 2.75
CA ALA A 277 11.60 11.39 1.63
C ALA A 277 13.13 11.50 1.63
N GLU A 278 13.68 12.71 1.74
CA GLU A 278 15.12 12.97 1.80
C GLU A 278 15.74 12.33 3.05
N LYS A 279 15.08 12.49 4.21
CA LYS A 279 15.55 11.92 5.49
C LYS A 279 15.64 10.39 5.42
N GLY A 280 14.64 9.71 4.86
CA GLY A 280 14.65 8.26 4.75
C GLY A 280 15.63 7.75 3.69
N ALA A 281 15.58 8.33 2.49
CA ALA A 281 16.46 7.93 1.38
C ALA A 281 17.94 8.10 1.71
N SER A 282 18.34 9.19 2.39
CA SER A 282 19.72 9.45 2.78
C SER A 282 20.31 8.45 3.78
N ARG A 283 19.46 7.67 4.49
CA ARG A 283 19.94 6.63 5.40
C ARG A 283 20.27 5.31 4.70
N MET A 284 19.79 5.11 3.48
CA MET A 284 20.10 3.90 2.70
C MET A 284 21.33 4.17 1.83
N PRO A 285 22.42 3.38 1.95
CA PRO A 285 23.70 3.66 1.30
C PRO A 285 23.64 3.76 -0.23
N ASN A 286 22.73 3.02 -0.86
CA ASN A 286 22.62 2.88 -2.32
C ASN A 286 21.23 3.30 -2.81
N CYS A 287 20.69 4.42 -2.31
CA CYS A 287 19.36 4.89 -2.65
C CYS A 287 19.39 6.14 -3.54
N SER A 288 18.64 6.09 -4.64
CA SER A 288 18.28 7.24 -5.46
C SER A 288 16.88 7.72 -5.09
N LEU A 289 16.70 9.05 -4.96
CA LEU A 289 15.40 9.66 -4.68
C LEU A 289 14.90 10.44 -5.90
N LYS A 290 13.64 10.22 -6.26
CA LYS A 290 12.88 10.99 -7.26
C LYS A 290 11.67 11.60 -6.58
N LEU A 291 11.43 12.89 -6.81
CA LEU A 291 10.29 13.63 -6.29
C LEU A 291 9.50 14.17 -7.48
N ILE A 292 8.22 13.80 -7.57
CA ILE A 292 7.35 14.16 -8.69
C ILE A 292 6.39 15.27 -8.25
N PRO A 293 6.46 16.47 -8.84
CA PRO A 293 5.56 17.56 -8.50
C PRO A 293 4.13 17.25 -8.96
N LYS A 294 3.14 17.85 -8.28
CA LYS A 294 1.72 17.67 -8.58
C LYS A 294 1.31 16.19 -8.64
N ALA A 295 1.80 15.41 -7.69
CA ALA A 295 1.49 14.00 -7.52
C ALA A 295 1.24 13.70 -6.04
N GLY A 296 0.27 12.83 -5.77
CA GLY A 296 -0.12 12.40 -4.43
C GLY A 296 0.57 11.10 -3.99
N HIS A 297 -0.06 10.40 -3.05
CA HIS A 297 0.41 9.14 -2.49
C HIS A 297 0.41 7.99 -3.51
N PHE A 298 -0.61 7.91 -4.38
CA PHE A 298 -0.69 6.93 -5.47
C PHE A 298 0.09 7.39 -6.72
N VAL A 299 1.30 7.92 -6.51
CA VAL A 299 2.14 8.48 -7.58
C VAL A 299 2.38 7.50 -8.73
N MET A 300 2.49 6.19 -8.46
CA MET A 300 2.69 5.15 -9.46
C MET A 300 1.48 4.96 -10.38
N TYR A 301 0.29 5.39 -9.95
CA TYR A 301 -0.93 5.36 -10.75
C TYR A 301 -1.21 6.71 -11.40
N GLU A 302 -1.05 7.80 -10.65
CA GLU A 302 -1.33 9.17 -11.06
C GLU A 302 -0.33 9.69 -12.12
N LYS A 303 0.95 9.34 -11.97
CA LYS A 303 2.08 9.70 -12.85
C LYS A 303 2.80 8.46 -13.38
N SER A 304 2.02 7.48 -13.81
CA SER A 304 2.53 6.16 -14.17
C SER A 304 3.61 6.19 -15.25
N GLU A 305 3.49 7.04 -16.28
CA GLU A 305 4.48 7.15 -17.36
C GLU A 305 5.85 7.60 -16.81
N GLU A 306 5.88 8.63 -15.96
CA GLU A 306 7.09 9.17 -15.36
C GLU A 306 7.70 8.16 -14.39
N VAL A 307 6.87 7.54 -13.53
CA VAL A 307 7.32 6.48 -12.61
C VAL A 307 7.90 5.29 -13.37
N ASN A 308 7.23 4.82 -14.41
CA ASN A 308 7.70 3.71 -15.23
C ASN A 308 9.00 4.03 -15.99
N SER A 309 9.19 5.29 -16.39
CA SER A 309 10.44 5.77 -16.98
C SER A 309 11.59 5.68 -15.98
N PHE A 310 11.40 6.16 -14.74
CA PHE A 310 12.42 6.07 -13.68
C PHE A 310 12.74 4.61 -13.31
N ILE A 311 11.72 3.74 -13.29
CA ILE A 311 11.92 2.30 -13.04
C ILE A 311 12.79 1.70 -14.14
N ARG A 312 12.48 1.94 -15.42
CA ARG A 312 13.28 1.42 -16.54
C ARG A 312 14.71 1.96 -16.53
N GLU A 313 14.92 3.24 -16.20
CA GLU A 313 16.24 3.83 -16.04
C GLU A 313 17.05 3.14 -14.94
N PHE A 314 16.45 2.94 -13.78
CA PHE A 314 17.06 2.31 -12.61
C PHE A 314 17.40 0.82 -12.81
N LEU A 315 16.64 0.13 -13.64
CA LEU A 315 16.81 -1.30 -13.85
C LEU A 315 17.82 -1.64 -14.97
N ARG A 316 18.13 -0.69 -15.84
CA ARG A 316 19.22 -0.84 -16.84
C ARG A 316 20.57 -0.95 -16.15
#